data_2d7422cb39ec25858b60e707d6d1f24b
#
_entry.id   2d7422cb39ec25858b60e707d6d1f24b
#
_cell.length_a   1.000
_cell.length_b   1.000
_cell.length_c   1.000
_cell.angle_alpha   90.00
_cell.angle_beta   90.00
_cell.angle_gamma   90.00
#
_symmetry.space_group_name_H-M   'P 1'
#
loop_
_entity.id
_entity.type
_entity.pdbx_description
1 polymer ?
#
loop_
_entity_poly.entity_id
_entity_poly.type
_entity_poly.pdbx_seq_one_letter_code
_entity_poly.pdbx_strand_id
1 'polypeptide(L)'
;VLRRLLQDADVLVHNMRPSAAERLGLAYAALASTHPRLVYASASGYRTDGPMANQPAFDEVIQGASGISALFQCAGDEARYAPFIIADKVIGHILASSIGMALFERERSQLGQEVRVPMLETMVDFNLLEHFWGRTFDPPLAEPGYVRIFTPERRPFRTQDGHVCVTATTDAQWARLFKAVDRPELASDPRFEKMAQRSFHFAEAFAALEKALLHRTTSEWISIFKAVDLPNGPAPTLNELFQVAERVTDDAELQKYTIRLKQKLAAPLQSE
;
A
#
# COMPACT_ATOMS: atom_id res chain seq x y z
N VAL A 1 4.42 -35.36 13.17
CA VAL A 1 4.05 -35.04 11.77
C VAL A 1 4.91 -33.88 11.27
N LEU A 2 4.85 -32.68 11.87
CA LEU A 2 5.53 -31.47 11.36
C LEU A 2 7.05 -31.64 11.19
N ARG A 3 7.77 -32.22 12.18
CA ARG A 3 9.21 -32.51 12.08
C ARG A 3 9.58 -33.39 10.88
N ARG A 4 8.70 -34.29 10.45
CA ARG A 4 8.92 -35.10 9.23
C ARG A 4 8.77 -34.26 7.95
N LEU A 5 7.82 -33.33 7.94
CA LEU A 5 7.64 -32.43 6.82
C LEU A 5 8.81 -31.45 6.68
N LEU A 6 9.44 -31.06 7.81
CA LEU A 6 10.59 -30.15 7.79
C LEU A 6 11.85 -30.79 7.21
N GLN A 7 11.94 -32.12 7.10
CA GLN A 7 13.12 -32.81 6.55
C GLN A 7 13.35 -32.44 5.06
N ASP A 8 12.25 -32.28 4.32
CA ASP A 8 12.26 -31.98 2.89
C ASP A 8 11.81 -30.55 2.58
N ALA A 9 11.59 -29.71 3.60
CA ALA A 9 11.12 -28.35 3.43
C ALA A 9 12.27 -27.37 3.20
N ASP A 10 12.13 -26.52 2.22
CA ASP A 10 13.03 -25.38 1.99
C ASP A 10 12.75 -24.21 2.92
N VAL A 11 11.47 -23.98 3.24
CA VAL A 11 11.00 -22.83 4.01
C VAL A 11 9.96 -23.26 5.03
N LEU A 12 10.09 -22.79 6.25
CA LEU A 12 9.04 -22.80 7.27
C LEU A 12 8.48 -21.37 7.42
N VAL A 13 7.19 -21.17 7.15
CA VAL A 13 6.52 -19.89 7.34
C VAL A 13 5.48 -20.00 8.44
N HIS A 14 5.47 -19.05 9.37
CA HIS A 14 4.45 -18.97 10.41
C HIS A 14 4.22 -17.54 10.91
N ASN A 15 3.09 -17.35 11.62
CA ASN A 15 2.73 -16.11 12.31
C ASN A 15 2.51 -16.30 13.82
N MET A 16 3.11 -17.33 14.39
CA MET A 16 2.99 -17.62 15.82
C MET A 16 3.79 -16.61 16.66
N ARG A 17 3.28 -16.29 17.84
CA ARG A 17 4.04 -15.56 18.86
C ARG A 17 5.25 -16.41 19.32
N PRO A 18 6.37 -15.76 19.73
CA PRO A 18 7.59 -16.47 20.15
C PRO A 18 7.34 -17.56 21.19
N SER A 19 6.60 -17.23 22.25
CA SER A 19 6.27 -18.23 23.30
C SER A 19 5.45 -19.42 22.82
N ALA A 20 4.64 -19.27 21.77
CA ALA A 20 3.91 -20.37 21.17
C ALA A 20 4.83 -21.25 20.32
N ALA A 21 5.72 -20.64 19.54
CA ALA A 21 6.73 -21.35 18.76
C ALA A 21 7.68 -22.14 19.65
N GLU A 22 8.14 -21.55 20.76
CA GLU A 22 8.99 -22.21 21.77
C GLU A 22 8.28 -23.43 22.39
N ARG A 23 7.05 -23.24 22.87
CA ARG A 23 6.26 -24.32 23.48
C ARG A 23 6.03 -25.50 22.55
N LEU A 24 5.96 -25.25 21.25
CA LEU A 24 5.80 -26.28 20.22
C LEU A 24 7.14 -26.88 19.76
N GLY A 25 8.28 -26.39 20.25
CA GLY A 25 9.60 -26.78 19.80
C GLY A 25 9.91 -26.41 18.36
N LEU A 26 9.31 -25.27 17.91
CA LEU A 26 9.41 -24.73 16.56
C LEU A 26 10.17 -23.40 16.51
N ALA A 27 10.77 -22.96 17.62
CA ALA A 27 11.63 -21.78 17.60
C ALA A 27 12.86 -22.02 16.70
N TYR A 28 13.35 -20.98 16.04
CA TYR A 28 14.49 -21.09 15.13
C TYR A 28 15.70 -21.78 15.76
N ALA A 29 16.05 -21.41 16.99
CA ALA A 29 17.17 -22.02 17.73
C ALA A 29 17.03 -23.54 17.92
N ALA A 30 15.81 -24.07 18.00
CA ALA A 30 15.56 -25.51 18.15
C ALA A 30 15.62 -26.26 16.81
N LEU A 31 15.53 -25.56 15.68
CA LEU A 31 15.50 -26.14 14.34
C LEU A 31 16.82 -25.97 13.59
N ALA A 32 17.54 -24.88 13.82
CA ALA A 32 18.71 -24.47 13.03
C ALA A 32 19.81 -25.58 12.96
N SER A 33 20.08 -26.26 14.06
CA SER A 33 21.11 -27.29 14.10
C SER A 33 20.72 -28.57 13.35
N THR A 34 19.43 -28.90 13.32
CA THR A 34 18.92 -30.13 12.67
C THR A 34 18.46 -29.87 11.23
N HIS A 35 18.22 -28.63 10.86
CA HIS A 35 17.77 -28.22 9.54
C HIS A 35 18.63 -27.02 9.04
N PRO A 36 19.95 -27.20 8.82
CA PRO A 36 20.87 -26.08 8.58
C PRO A 36 20.59 -25.32 7.28
N ARG A 37 19.83 -25.87 6.34
CA ARG A 37 19.43 -25.20 5.09
C ARG A 37 18.03 -24.60 5.13
N LEU A 38 17.29 -24.76 6.24
CA LEU A 38 15.92 -24.27 6.34
C LEU A 38 15.90 -22.72 6.42
N VAL A 39 15.14 -22.09 5.56
CA VAL A 39 14.76 -20.68 5.71
C VAL A 39 13.58 -20.63 6.67
N TYR A 40 13.79 -20.06 7.84
CA TYR A 40 12.79 -19.93 8.88
C TYR A 40 12.19 -18.52 8.83
N ALA A 41 10.95 -18.39 8.37
CA ALA A 41 10.31 -17.11 8.14
C ALA A 41 9.13 -16.89 9.08
N SER A 42 9.12 -15.77 9.78
CA SER A 42 8.06 -15.41 10.72
C SER A 42 7.54 -14.00 10.51
N ALA A 43 6.19 -13.86 10.54
CA ALA A 43 5.47 -12.60 10.65
C ALA A 43 4.85 -12.55 12.05
N SER A 44 5.42 -11.78 12.96
CA SER A 44 4.89 -11.57 14.31
C SER A 44 4.29 -10.17 14.44
N GLY A 45 3.35 -9.97 15.36
CA GLY A 45 2.76 -8.64 15.60
C GLY A 45 3.81 -7.57 15.97
N TYR A 46 4.83 -7.98 16.71
CA TYR A 46 5.88 -7.11 17.24
C TYR A 46 7.24 -7.79 17.14
N ARG A 47 8.32 -7.01 17.22
CA ARG A 47 9.69 -7.56 17.29
C ARG A 47 9.83 -8.57 18.45
N THR A 48 10.54 -9.65 18.19
CA THR A 48 10.61 -10.79 19.11
C THR A 48 11.51 -10.55 20.36
N ASP A 49 12.34 -9.53 20.32
CA ASP A 49 13.25 -9.12 21.40
C ASP A 49 12.77 -7.84 22.14
N GLY A 50 11.50 -7.40 21.87
CA GLY A 50 10.90 -6.23 22.51
C GLY A 50 9.91 -6.59 23.62
N PRO A 51 9.46 -5.59 24.39
CA PRO A 51 8.54 -5.79 25.52
C PRO A 51 7.16 -6.30 25.10
N MET A 52 6.78 -6.13 23.83
CA MET A 52 5.49 -6.57 23.28
C MET A 52 5.57 -7.90 22.54
N ALA A 53 6.69 -8.60 22.54
CA ALA A 53 6.95 -9.81 21.74
C ALA A 53 5.85 -10.87 21.78
N ASN A 54 5.20 -11.05 22.94
CA ASN A 54 4.15 -12.03 23.16
C ASN A 54 2.72 -11.44 23.23
N GLN A 55 2.55 -10.15 22.94
CA GLN A 55 1.23 -9.55 22.88
C GLN A 55 0.49 -10.02 21.61
N PRO A 56 -0.85 -10.21 21.71
CA PRO A 56 -1.66 -10.51 20.53
C PRO A 56 -1.76 -9.28 19.64
N ALA A 57 -1.72 -9.49 18.34
CA ALA A 57 -1.92 -8.46 17.33
C ALA A 57 -2.72 -9.01 16.16
N PHE A 58 -3.58 -8.16 15.61
CA PHE A 58 -4.29 -8.35 14.36
C PHE A 58 -4.15 -7.08 13.53
N ASP A 59 -4.58 -7.12 12.29
CA ASP A 59 -4.45 -6.03 11.33
C ASP A 59 -4.90 -4.67 11.89
N GLU A 60 -6.08 -4.58 12.51
CA GLU A 60 -6.63 -3.33 13.04
C GLU A 60 -5.79 -2.76 14.19
N VAL A 61 -5.26 -3.64 15.06
CA VAL A 61 -4.35 -3.22 16.14
C VAL A 61 -3.09 -2.60 15.57
N ILE A 62 -2.54 -3.21 14.53
CA ILE A 62 -1.34 -2.73 13.84
C ILE A 62 -1.65 -1.45 13.06
N GLN A 63 -2.79 -1.33 12.38
CA GLN A 63 -3.21 -0.09 11.74
C GLN A 63 -3.27 1.08 12.72
N GLY A 64 -3.86 0.86 13.90
CA GLY A 64 -3.91 1.87 14.94
C GLY A 64 -2.50 2.24 15.45
N ALA A 65 -1.73 1.25 15.86
CA ALA A 65 -0.42 1.43 16.46
C ALA A 65 0.64 2.00 15.50
N SER A 66 0.55 1.70 14.21
CA SER A 66 1.48 2.20 13.18
C SER A 66 1.13 3.58 12.62
N GLY A 67 0.04 4.19 13.09
CA GLY A 67 -0.35 5.55 12.71
C GLY A 67 -1.30 5.65 11.51
N ILE A 68 -1.72 4.56 10.86
CA ILE A 68 -2.67 4.61 9.72
C ILE A 68 -3.96 5.36 10.10
N SER A 69 -4.53 5.04 11.27
CA SER A 69 -5.74 5.72 11.75
C SER A 69 -5.55 7.22 11.96
N ALA A 70 -4.36 7.63 12.42
CA ALA A 70 -4.01 9.04 12.58
C ALA A 70 -3.82 9.76 11.24
N LEU A 71 -3.34 9.07 10.20
CA LEU A 71 -3.23 9.65 8.85
C LEU A 71 -4.59 10.04 8.28
N PHE A 72 -5.64 9.24 8.51
CA PHE A 72 -7.02 9.64 8.14
C PHE A 72 -7.45 10.89 8.89
N GLN A 73 -7.15 11.01 10.19
CA GLN A 73 -7.45 12.19 10.97
C GLN A 73 -6.70 13.43 10.46
N CYS A 74 -5.42 13.29 10.11
CA CYS A 74 -4.65 14.38 9.48
C CYS A 74 -5.25 14.82 8.12
N ALA A 75 -5.89 13.91 7.40
CA ALA A 75 -6.59 14.21 6.15
C ALA A 75 -7.99 14.83 6.34
N GLY A 76 -8.41 15.14 7.57
CA GLY A 76 -9.68 15.79 7.89
C GLY A 76 -10.84 14.84 8.15
N ASP A 77 -10.59 13.54 8.20
CA ASP A 77 -11.57 12.53 8.62
C ASP A 77 -11.50 12.28 10.15
N GLU A 78 -12.37 11.43 10.66
CA GLU A 78 -12.19 10.83 11.98
C GLU A 78 -11.11 9.74 11.92
N ALA A 79 -10.49 9.43 13.09
CA ALA A 79 -9.58 8.30 13.19
C ALA A 79 -10.34 7.00 12.87
N ARG A 80 -9.90 6.30 11.82
CA ARG A 80 -10.57 5.08 11.34
C ARG A 80 -9.57 4.11 10.74
N TYR A 81 -9.97 2.87 10.61
CA TYR A 81 -9.18 1.87 9.87
C TYR A 81 -9.38 2.02 8.36
N ALA A 82 -8.37 1.68 7.60
CA ALA A 82 -8.54 1.44 6.17
C ALA A 82 -9.60 0.34 5.95
N PRO A 83 -10.51 0.48 4.97
CA PRO A 83 -11.58 -0.49 4.76
C PRO A 83 -11.08 -1.78 4.08
N PHE A 84 -9.88 -2.22 4.40
CA PHE A 84 -9.26 -3.47 3.94
C PHE A 84 -8.09 -3.83 4.85
N ILE A 85 -7.73 -5.11 4.87
CA ILE A 85 -6.65 -5.68 5.67
C ILE A 85 -5.30 -5.29 5.06
N ILE A 86 -4.82 -4.07 5.36
CA ILE A 86 -3.62 -3.51 4.74
C ILE A 86 -2.34 -4.03 5.37
N ALA A 87 -2.28 -4.10 6.71
CA ALA A 87 -1.06 -4.49 7.41
C ALA A 87 -0.69 -5.94 7.07
N ASP A 88 -1.63 -6.87 7.16
CA ASP A 88 -1.40 -8.28 6.80
C ASP A 88 -0.92 -8.44 5.36
N LYS A 89 -1.49 -7.68 4.40
CA LYS A 89 -1.11 -7.76 2.99
C LYS A 89 0.30 -7.22 2.74
N VAL A 90 0.63 -6.07 3.30
CA VAL A 90 1.97 -5.46 3.19
C VAL A 90 3.02 -6.40 3.78
N ILE A 91 2.78 -6.90 5.01
CA ILE A 91 3.66 -7.84 5.68
C ILE A 91 3.82 -9.13 4.88
N GLY A 92 2.73 -9.67 4.33
CA GLY A 92 2.77 -10.87 3.49
C GLY A 92 3.65 -10.71 2.25
N HIS A 93 3.58 -9.55 1.58
CA HIS A 93 4.45 -9.27 0.43
C HIS A 93 5.91 -9.06 0.82
N ILE A 94 6.17 -8.35 1.91
CA ILE A 94 7.54 -8.15 2.41
C ILE A 94 8.14 -9.48 2.84
N LEU A 95 7.37 -10.33 3.55
CA LEU A 95 7.82 -11.65 3.96
C LEU A 95 8.16 -12.54 2.76
N ALA A 96 7.29 -12.56 1.75
CA ALA A 96 7.53 -13.32 0.52
C ALA A 96 8.80 -12.87 -0.22
N SER A 97 9.01 -11.55 -0.32
CA SER A 97 10.23 -10.97 -0.90
C SER A 97 11.47 -11.35 -0.09
N SER A 98 11.40 -11.24 1.24
CA SER A 98 12.50 -11.57 2.14
C SER A 98 12.86 -13.06 2.09
N ILE A 99 11.87 -13.96 1.97
CA ILE A 99 12.07 -15.38 1.75
C ILE A 99 12.83 -15.63 0.44
N GLY A 100 12.44 -14.93 -0.65
CA GLY A 100 13.13 -15.04 -1.93
C GLY A 100 14.60 -14.64 -1.83
N MET A 101 14.92 -13.55 -1.13
CA MET A 101 16.29 -13.11 -0.87
C MET A 101 17.07 -14.12 0.00
N ALA A 102 16.44 -14.67 1.03
CA ALA A 102 17.05 -15.68 1.88
C ALA A 102 17.34 -16.98 1.13
N LEU A 103 16.46 -17.42 0.23
CA LEU A 103 16.69 -18.55 -0.64
C LEU A 103 17.84 -18.29 -1.62
N PHE A 104 17.92 -17.11 -2.19
CA PHE A 104 19.00 -16.71 -3.08
C PHE A 104 20.36 -16.70 -2.36
N GLU A 105 20.40 -16.20 -1.11
CA GLU A 105 21.61 -16.25 -0.28
C GLU A 105 21.99 -17.69 0.07
N ARG A 106 21.02 -18.53 0.39
CA ARG A 106 21.24 -19.96 0.68
C ARG A 106 21.93 -20.71 -0.47
N GLU A 107 21.65 -20.37 -1.72
CA GLU A 107 22.30 -21.01 -2.87
C GLU A 107 23.82 -20.72 -2.91
N ARG A 108 24.27 -19.64 -2.27
CA ARG A 108 25.68 -19.27 -2.15
C ARG A 108 26.32 -19.80 -0.88
N SER A 109 25.68 -19.58 0.26
CA SER A 109 26.21 -19.95 1.57
C SER A 109 26.00 -21.42 1.91
N GLN A 110 25.05 -22.10 1.26
CA GLN A 110 24.55 -23.42 1.58
C GLN A 110 23.85 -23.51 2.97
N LEU A 111 23.59 -22.36 3.60
CA LEU A 111 22.96 -22.25 4.91
C LEU A 111 21.62 -21.51 4.80
N GLY A 112 20.63 -22.01 5.50
CA GLY A 112 19.38 -21.33 5.78
C GLY A 112 19.59 -20.20 6.80
N GLN A 113 18.54 -19.43 7.02
CA GLN A 113 18.58 -18.32 7.97
C GLN A 113 17.20 -18.02 8.55
N GLU A 114 17.19 -17.23 9.62
CA GLU A 114 15.97 -16.69 10.18
C GLU A 114 15.60 -15.38 9.50
N VAL A 115 14.34 -15.29 9.05
CA VAL A 115 13.71 -14.11 8.47
C VAL A 115 12.60 -13.67 9.41
N ARG A 116 12.70 -12.49 9.98
CA ARG A 116 11.69 -11.89 10.87
C ARG A 116 11.12 -10.64 10.22
N VAL A 117 9.79 -10.60 10.09
CA VAL A 117 9.06 -9.41 9.60
C VAL A 117 8.03 -9.03 10.66
N PRO A 118 8.42 -8.21 11.66
CA PRO A 118 7.50 -7.74 12.69
C PRO A 118 6.52 -6.72 12.10
N MET A 119 5.22 -6.91 12.33
CA MET A 119 4.18 -6.12 11.69
C MET A 119 4.23 -4.64 12.08
N LEU A 120 4.33 -4.34 13.39
CA LEU A 120 4.30 -2.96 13.86
C LEU A 120 5.46 -2.15 13.30
N GLU A 121 6.68 -2.62 13.50
CA GLU A 121 7.88 -1.90 13.10
C GLU A 121 7.94 -1.71 11.59
N THR A 122 7.55 -2.73 10.84
CA THR A 122 7.50 -2.67 9.37
C THR A 122 6.43 -1.69 8.89
N MET A 123 5.26 -1.67 9.52
CA MET A 123 4.20 -0.73 9.14
C MET A 123 4.49 0.70 9.58
N VAL A 124 5.22 0.90 10.69
CA VAL A 124 5.71 2.24 11.08
C VAL A 124 6.70 2.76 10.03
N ASP A 125 7.66 1.94 9.60
CA ASP A 125 8.60 2.30 8.53
C ASP A 125 7.87 2.62 7.22
N PHE A 126 6.93 1.77 6.81
CA PHE A 126 6.11 1.94 5.61
C PHE A 126 5.32 3.26 5.63
N ASN A 127 4.73 3.63 6.76
CA ASN A 127 3.92 4.84 6.90
C ASN A 127 4.75 6.11 7.06
N LEU A 128 5.92 6.03 7.70
CA LEU A 128 6.73 7.22 7.99
C LEU A 128 7.62 7.65 6.84
N LEU A 129 7.77 6.85 5.79
CA LEU A 129 8.71 7.13 4.70
C LEU A 129 8.55 8.56 4.14
N GLU A 130 7.34 8.95 3.75
CA GLU A 130 7.04 10.31 3.31
C GLU A 130 6.67 11.27 4.46
N HIS A 131 6.21 10.74 5.59
CA HIS A 131 5.73 11.53 6.72
C HIS A 131 6.83 11.97 7.69
N PHE A 132 8.05 11.48 7.56
CA PHE A 132 9.19 12.09 8.25
C PHE A 132 9.34 13.57 7.89
N TRP A 133 9.12 13.92 6.63
CA TRP A 133 9.05 15.29 6.14
C TRP A 133 10.15 16.18 6.72
N GLY A 134 9.78 17.27 7.43
CA GLY A 134 10.73 18.18 8.08
C GLY A 134 11.56 17.57 9.21
N ARG A 135 11.11 16.44 9.77
CA ARG A 135 11.85 15.68 10.81
C ARG A 135 13.01 14.87 10.25
N THR A 136 13.18 14.79 8.92
CA THR A 136 14.34 14.17 8.29
C THR A 136 15.63 14.96 8.55
N PHE A 137 15.52 16.23 8.89
CA PHE A 137 16.66 17.12 9.13
C PHE A 137 16.99 17.24 10.62
N ASP A 138 18.25 17.55 10.91
CA ASP A 138 18.73 17.88 12.27
C ASP A 138 19.44 19.24 12.24
N PRO A 139 18.91 20.29 12.90
CA PRO A 139 17.61 20.30 13.62
C PRO A 139 16.41 20.17 12.67
N PRO A 140 15.25 19.73 13.18
CA PRO A 140 14.04 19.61 12.37
C PRO A 140 13.61 20.92 11.73
N LEU A 141 13.24 20.89 10.44
CA LEU A 141 12.77 22.07 9.70
C LEU A 141 11.25 22.27 9.77
N ALA A 142 10.50 21.21 10.06
CA ALA A 142 9.04 21.24 10.19
C ALA A 142 8.55 20.03 11.01
N GLU A 143 7.28 20.06 11.40
CA GLU A 143 6.60 18.92 12.01
C GLU A 143 6.46 17.75 11.03
N PRO A 144 6.27 16.50 11.52
CA PRO A 144 6.05 15.35 10.65
C PRO A 144 4.73 15.50 9.88
N GLY A 145 4.66 14.89 8.71
CA GLY A 145 3.47 14.86 7.89
C GLY A 145 3.66 15.52 6.54
N TYR A 146 3.36 14.76 5.47
CA TYR A 146 3.40 15.27 4.11
C TYR A 146 2.12 16.05 3.80
N VAL A 147 2.14 17.36 4.01
CA VAL A 147 0.97 18.26 3.97
C VAL A 147 0.15 18.12 2.69
N ARG A 148 0.81 17.88 1.56
CA ARG A 148 0.15 17.74 0.25
C ARG A 148 -0.91 16.63 0.21
N ILE A 149 -0.71 15.54 0.95
CA ILE A 149 -1.63 14.40 0.92
C ILE A 149 -2.70 14.47 2.01
N PHE A 150 -2.58 15.41 2.94
CA PHE A 150 -3.56 15.62 4.02
C PHE A 150 -4.71 16.56 3.63
N THR A 151 -4.76 17.04 2.38
CA THR A 151 -5.85 17.89 1.88
C THR A 151 -7.12 17.04 1.71
N PRO A 152 -8.25 17.36 2.39
CA PRO A 152 -9.50 16.58 2.29
C PRO A 152 -10.04 16.49 0.85
N GLU A 153 -9.75 17.50 0.04
CA GLU A 153 -10.13 17.56 -1.37
C GLU A 153 -9.32 16.64 -2.27
N ARG A 154 -8.25 16.02 -1.77
CA ARG A 154 -7.44 15.04 -2.51
C ARG A 154 -8.15 13.70 -2.59
N ARG A 155 -9.11 13.61 -3.49
CA ARG A 155 -9.96 12.43 -3.74
C ARG A 155 -10.29 12.34 -5.23
N PRO A 156 -10.83 11.22 -5.71
CA PRO A 156 -11.40 11.18 -7.05
C PRO A 156 -12.45 12.27 -7.23
N PHE A 157 -12.37 13.00 -8.33
CA PHE A 157 -13.28 14.12 -8.60
C PHE A 157 -14.62 13.58 -9.12
N ARG A 158 -15.71 14.17 -8.66
CA ARG A 158 -17.05 13.86 -9.16
C ARG A 158 -17.21 14.35 -10.60
N THR A 159 -17.88 13.55 -11.40
CA THR A 159 -18.29 13.87 -12.77
C THR A 159 -19.81 13.79 -12.87
N GLN A 160 -20.36 13.97 -14.05
CA GLN A 160 -21.79 13.87 -14.27
C GLN A 160 -22.37 12.49 -13.93
N ASP A 161 -21.61 11.42 -14.17
CA ASP A 161 -22.04 10.01 -14.08
C ASP A 161 -21.19 9.13 -13.16
N GLY A 162 -20.20 9.68 -12.48
CA GLY A 162 -19.32 8.88 -11.62
C GLY A 162 -18.17 9.71 -11.05
N HIS A 163 -16.96 9.14 -11.12
CA HIS A 163 -15.75 9.78 -10.62
C HIS A 163 -14.57 9.57 -11.57
N VAL A 164 -13.73 10.57 -11.70
CA VAL A 164 -12.47 10.52 -12.45
C VAL A 164 -11.28 10.80 -11.54
N CYS A 165 -10.22 10.03 -11.69
CA CYS A 165 -8.90 10.34 -11.15
C CYS A 165 -8.11 11.10 -12.21
N VAL A 166 -7.56 12.26 -11.84
CA VAL A 166 -6.59 13.00 -12.65
C VAL A 166 -5.55 13.60 -11.71
N THR A 167 -4.30 13.60 -12.13
CA THR A 167 -3.23 14.20 -11.35
C THR A 167 -2.27 14.99 -12.22
N ALA A 168 -1.70 16.05 -11.63
CA ALA A 168 -0.64 16.85 -12.21
C ALA A 168 0.46 17.04 -11.16
N THR A 169 1.72 16.88 -11.55
CA THR A 169 2.87 16.99 -10.64
C THR A 169 3.79 18.17 -10.99
N THR A 170 3.86 18.54 -12.26
CA THR A 170 4.69 19.68 -12.72
C THR A 170 3.84 20.92 -13.00
N ASP A 171 4.45 22.09 -12.99
CA ASP A 171 3.76 23.35 -13.32
C ASP A 171 3.14 23.30 -14.73
N ALA A 172 3.85 22.70 -15.69
CA ALA A 172 3.35 22.52 -17.05
C ALA A 172 2.11 21.59 -17.11
N GLN A 173 2.07 20.54 -16.30
CA GLN A 173 0.90 19.64 -16.20
C GLN A 173 -0.29 20.37 -15.57
N TRP A 174 -0.07 21.17 -14.54
CA TRP A 174 -1.13 21.97 -13.92
C TRP A 174 -1.71 22.99 -14.88
N ALA A 175 -0.87 23.69 -15.66
CA ALA A 175 -1.33 24.61 -16.68
C ALA A 175 -2.18 23.89 -17.75
N ARG A 176 -1.77 22.70 -18.21
CA ARG A 176 -2.56 21.87 -19.13
C ARG A 176 -3.88 21.42 -18.51
N LEU A 177 -3.86 21.01 -17.23
CA LEU A 177 -5.05 20.58 -16.50
C LEU A 177 -6.08 21.71 -16.41
N PHE A 178 -5.67 22.90 -15.96
CA PHE A 178 -6.58 24.06 -15.89
C PHE A 178 -7.16 24.43 -17.26
N LYS A 179 -6.34 24.38 -18.31
CA LYS A 179 -6.83 24.61 -19.68
C LYS A 179 -7.81 23.52 -20.13
N ALA A 180 -7.55 22.26 -19.83
CA ALA A 180 -8.39 21.14 -20.22
C ALA A 180 -9.77 21.15 -19.54
N VAL A 181 -9.87 21.73 -18.34
CA VAL A 181 -11.14 21.90 -17.61
C VAL A 181 -11.81 23.26 -17.86
N ASP A 182 -11.46 23.94 -18.95
CA ASP A 182 -12.00 25.23 -19.35
C ASP A 182 -11.81 26.37 -18.31
N ARG A 183 -10.69 26.30 -17.55
CA ARG A 183 -10.30 27.30 -16.53
C ARG A 183 -8.86 27.81 -16.75
N PRO A 184 -8.53 28.30 -17.95
CA PRO A 184 -7.17 28.73 -18.30
C PRO A 184 -6.63 29.86 -17.43
N GLU A 185 -7.49 30.68 -16.85
CA GLU A 185 -7.12 31.80 -15.97
C GLU A 185 -6.42 31.31 -14.69
N LEU A 186 -6.74 30.09 -14.22
CA LEU A 186 -6.11 29.52 -13.02
C LEU A 186 -4.63 29.19 -13.27
N ALA A 187 -4.22 28.98 -14.51
CA ALA A 187 -2.83 28.72 -14.84
C ALA A 187 -1.92 29.95 -14.62
N SER A 188 -2.47 31.13 -14.66
CA SER A 188 -1.76 32.38 -14.44
C SER A 188 -2.06 33.02 -13.06
N ASP A 189 -2.84 32.35 -12.23
CA ASP A 189 -3.10 32.79 -10.85
C ASP A 189 -1.83 32.56 -10.00
N PRO A 190 -1.31 33.63 -9.34
CA PRO A 190 -0.11 33.52 -8.50
C PRO A 190 -0.16 32.43 -7.44
N ARG A 191 -1.35 32.05 -6.98
CA ARG A 191 -1.55 30.95 -6.01
C ARG A 191 -1.28 29.58 -6.62
N PHE A 192 -1.50 29.43 -7.95
CA PHE A 192 -1.51 28.12 -8.61
C PHE A 192 -0.42 27.97 -9.68
N GLU A 193 0.20 29.05 -10.14
CA GLU A 193 1.19 29.01 -11.23
C GLU A 193 2.40 28.13 -10.89
N LYS A 194 2.97 28.31 -9.71
CA LYS A 194 4.19 27.60 -9.28
C LYS A 194 3.92 26.60 -8.18
N MET A 195 4.62 25.47 -8.21
CA MET A 195 4.49 24.41 -7.21
C MET A 195 4.68 24.93 -5.78
N ALA A 196 5.65 25.82 -5.56
CA ALA A 196 5.93 26.38 -4.25
C ALA A 196 4.70 27.08 -3.65
N GLN A 197 3.99 27.89 -4.44
CA GLN A 197 2.79 28.59 -4.00
C GLN A 197 1.57 27.65 -3.95
N ARG A 198 1.40 26.84 -4.97
CA ARG A 198 0.31 25.87 -5.05
C ARG A 198 0.29 24.90 -3.88
N SER A 199 1.45 24.58 -3.30
CA SER A 199 1.56 23.70 -2.13
C SER A 199 0.78 24.22 -0.91
N PHE A 200 0.60 25.52 -0.81
CA PHE A 200 -0.20 26.16 0.25
C PHE A 200 -1.67 26.35 -0.12
N HIS A 201 -2.03 26.16 -1.40
CA HIS A 201 -3.35 26.43 -1.97
C HIS A 201 -3.98 25.21 -2.65
N PHE A 202 -3.55 23.99 -2.30
CA PHE A 202 -4.08 22.76 -2.92
C PHE A 202 -5.59 22.62 -2.75
N ALA A 203 -6.12 22.91 -1.56
CA ALA A 203 -7.56 22.87 -1.30
C ALA A 203 -8.35 23.75 -2.28
N GLU A 204 -7.89 24.97 -2.50
CA GLU A 204 -8.53 25.92 -3.42
C GLU A 204 -8.44 25.45 -4.88
N ALA A 205 -7.26 24.91 -5.29
CA ALA A 205 -7.07 24.37 -6.63
C ALA A 205 -7.97 23.14 -6.88
N PHE A 206 -8.05 22.22 -5.94
CA PHE A 206 -8.90 21.03 -6.04
C PHE A 206 -10.39 21.40 -6.03
N ALA A 207 -10.82 22.33 -5.19
CA ALA A 207 -12.20 22.81 -5.19
C ALA A 207 -12.60 23.47 -6.52
N ALA A 208 -11.67 24.18 -7.17
CA ALA A 208 -11.90 24.75 -8.50
C ALA A 208 -12.04 23.65 -9.57
N LEU A 209 -11.21 22.60 -9.52
CA LEU A 209 -11.30 21.46 -10.41
C LEU A 209 -12.59 20.66 -10.18
N GLU A 210 -12.99 20.42 -8.95
CA GLU A 210 -14.21 19.68 -8.63
C GLU A 210 -15.45 20.34 -9.26
N LYS A 211 -15.55 21.65 -9.18
CA LYS A 211 -16.65 22.40 -9.81
C LYS A 211 -16.64 22.27 -11.34
N ALA A 212 -15.47 22.35 -11.95
CA ALA A 212 -15.33 22.24 -13.41
C ALA A 212 -15.67 20.84 -13.93
N LEU A 213 -15.34 19.80 -13.17
CA LEU A 213 -15.47 18.41 -13.60
C LEU A 213 -16.91 17.86 -13.54
N LEU A 214 -17.84 18.54 -12.88
CA LEU A 214 -19.25 18.15 -12.81
C LEU A 214 -20.02 18.23 -14.14
N HIS A 215 -19.48 18.92 -15.16
CA HIS A 215 -20.22 19.28 -16.38
C HIS A 215 -20.11 18.23 -17.50
N ARG A 216 -19.28 17.19 -17.36
CA ARG A 216 -19.10 16.13 -18.36
C ARG A 216 -19.09 14.76 -17.71
N THR A 217 -19.27 13.74 -18.53
CA THR A 217 -19.16 12.33 -18.12
C THR A 217 -17.71 11.93 -17.83
N THR A 218 -17.53 10.87 -17.07
CA THR A 218 -16.22 10.28 -16.78
C THR A 218 -15.46 9.92 -18.05
N SER A 219 -16.14 9.34 -19.05
CA SER A 219 -15.53 8.92 -20.32
C SER A 219 -15.06 10.11 -21.17
N GLU A 220 -15.83 11.21 -21.18
CA GLU A 220 -15.44 12.44 -21.87
C GLU A 220 -14.20 13.05 -21.23
N TRP A 221 -14.16 13.16 -19.89
CA TRP A 221 -12.98 13.66 -19.18
C TRP A 221 -11.74 12.82 -19.42
N ILE A 222 -11.84 11.48 -19.37
CA ILE A 222 -10.73 10.59 -19.68
C ILE A 222 -10.20 10.85 -21.10
N SER A 223 -11.08 11.05 -22.07
CA SER A 223 -10.67 11.35 -23.46
C SER A 223 -9.96 12.70 -23.57
N ILE A 224 -10.46 13.73 -22.90
CA ILE A 224 -9.85 15.07 -22.85
C ILE A 224 -8.46 14.99 -22.18
N PHE A 225 -8.33 14.34 -21.02
CA PHE A 225 -7.07 14.27 -20.30
C PHE A 225 -6.00 13.44 -21.04
N LYS A 226 -6.42 12.38 -21.73
CA LYS A 226 -5.52 11.61 -22.63
C LYS A 226 -4.99 12.49 -23.76
N ALA A 227 -5.85 13.30 -24.39
CA ALA A 227 -5.45 14.16 -25.49
C ALA A 227 -4.41 15.23 -25.10
N VAL A 228 -4.36 15.60 -23.82
CA VAL A 228 -3.39 16.58 -23.28
C VAL A 228 -2.27 15.94 -22.45
N ASP A 229 -2.11 14.64 -22.53
CA ASP A 229 -1.06 13.88 -21.85
C ASP A 229 -1.01 14.14 -20.34
N LEU A 230 -2.15 13.90 -19.67
CA LEU A 230 -2.27 13.93 -18.21
C LEU A 230 -2.55 12.53 -17.68
N PRO A 231 -1.91 12.09 -16.57
CA PRO A 231 -2.26 10.86 -15.87
C PRO A 231 -3.73 10.91 -15.43
N ASN A 232 -4.51 9.94 -15.88
CA ASN A 232 -5.94 9.90 -15.59
C ASN A 232 -6.50 8.48 -15.63
N GLY A 233 -7.67 8.27 -15.02
CA GLY A 233 -8.41 7.01 -15.06
C GLY A 233 -9.75 7.12 -14.34
N PRO A 234 -10.66 6.16 -14.54
CA PRO A 234 -11.89 6.09 -13.77
C PRO A 234 -11.61 5.69 -12.32
N ALA A 235 -12.53 6.02 -11.41
CA ALA A 235 -12.60 5.44 -10.08
C ALA A 235 -13.80 4.49 -10.03
N PRO A 236 -13.60 3.20 -10.35
CA PRO A 236 -14.69 2.25 -10.46
C PRO A 236 -15.29 1.89 -9.11
N THR A 237 -16.57 1.55 -9.09
CA THR A 237 -17.21 0.84 -7.99
C THR A 237 -16.65 -0.59 -7.86
N LEU A 238 -16.92 -1.27 -6.75
CA LEU A 238 -16.49 -2.66 -6.57
C LEU A 238 -17.06 -3.58 -7.66
N ASN A 239 -18.30 -3.37 -8.09
CA ASN A 239 -18.91 -4.16 -9.15
C ASN A 239 -18.22 -3.96 -10.51
N GLU A 240 -17.91 -2.72 -10.84
CA GLU A 240 -17.15 -2.40 -12.07
C GLU A 240 -15.71 -2.93 -11.99
N LEU A 241 -15.10 -2.94 -10.80
CA LEU A 241 -13.78 -3.52 -10.59
C LEU A 241 -13.74 -5.01 -10.90
N PHE A 242 -14.80 -5.76 -10.53
CA PHE A 242 -14.92 -7.19 -10.93
C PHE A 242 -14.94 -7.37 -12.44
N GLN A 243 -15.67 -6.52 -13.16
CA GLN A 243 -15.70 -6.58 -14.65
C GLN A 243 -14.33 -6.22 -15.27
N VAL A 244 -13.57 -5.31 -14.65
CA VAL A 244 -12.19 -5.01 -15.06
C VAL A 244 -11.30 -6.22 -14.80
N ALA A 245 -11.42 -6.85 -13.63
CA ALA A 245 -10.64 -8.03 -13.27
C ALA A 245 -10.91 -9.21 -14.23
N GLU A 246 -12.17 -9.44 -14.61
CA GLU A 246 -12.54 -10.46 -15.61
C GLU A 246 -11.89 -10.18 -16.97
N ARG A 247 -11.95 -8.94 -17.47
CA ARG A 247 -11.29 -8.55 -18.73
C ARG A 247 -9.77 -8.69 -18.68
N VAL A 248 -9.14 -8.30 -17.58
CA VAL A 248 -7.68 -8.43 -17.35
C VAL A 248 -7.29 -9.90 -17.29
N THR A 249 -8.14 -10.77 -16.72
CA THR A 249 -7.86 -12.22 -16.66
C THR A 249 -8.05 -12.94 -17.98
N ASP A 250 -8.79 -12.36 -18.92
CA ASP A 250 -9.00 -12.93 -20.26
C ASP A 250 -7.93 -12.51 -21.28
N ASP A 251 -7.11 -11.50 -20.97
CA ASP A 251 -5.96 -11.12 -21.79
C ASP A 251 -4.85 -12.17 -21.67
N ALA A 252 -4.49 -12.80 -22.81
CA ALA A 252 -3.52 -13.91 -22.86
C ALA A 252 -2.11 -13.52 -22.38
N GLU A 253 -1.70 -12.27 -22.47
CA GLU A 253 -0.43 -11.78 -21.94
C GLU A 253 -0.48 -11.60 -20.41
N LEU A 254 -1.58 -11.08 -19.91
CA LEU A 254 -1.81 -10.93 -18.47
C LEU A 254 -2.11 -12.26 -17.77
N GLN A 255 -2.62 -13.28 -18.50
CA GLN A 255 -2.79 -14.64 -17.97
C GLN A 255 -1.50 -15.23 -17.42
N LYS A 256 -0.35 -14.92 -18.00
CA LYS A 256 0.96 -15.37 -17.51
C LYS A 256 1.26 -14.86 -16.10
N TYR A 257 0.70 -13.72 -15.71
CA TYR A 257 0.88 -13.10 -14.38
C TYR A 257 -0.30 -13.34 -13.43
N THR A 258 -1.48 -13.71 -13.95
CA THR A 258 -2.74 -13.84 -13.18
C THR A 258 -3.24 -15.28 -13.02
N ILE A 259 -2.48 -16.29 -13.42
CA ILE A 259 -2.84 -17.73 -13.28
C ILE A 259 -3.34 -18.09 -11.87
N ARG A 260 -2.81 -17.42 -10.83
CA ARG A 260 -3.24 -17.64 -9.44
C ARG A 260 -4.61 -17.05 -9.09
N LEU A 261 -5.07 -16.00 -9.76
CA LEU A 261 -6.39 -15.40 -9.50
C LEU A 261 -7.52 -16.27 -10.05
N LYS A 262 -7.40 -16.76 -11.28
CA LYS A 262 -8.38 -17.70 -11.88
C LYS A 262 -8.50 -19.00 -11.08
N GLN A 263 -7.42 -19.55 -10.58
CA GLN A 263 -7.45 -20.77 -9.75
C GLN A 263 -8.15 -20.54 -8.40
N LYS A 264 -8.01 -19.36 -7.81
CA LYS A 264 -8.71 -19.01 -6.55
C LYS A 264 -10.19 -18.69 -6.77
N LEU A 265 -10.55 -18.08 -7.90
CA LEU A 265 -11.95 -17.75 -8.23
C LEU A 265 -12.73 -18.94 -8.78
N ALA A 266 -12.05 -19.92 -9.39
CA ALA A 266 -12.67 -21.13 -9.93
C ALA A 266 -12.75 -22.30 -8.94
N ALA A 267 -12.07 -22.21 -7.78
CA ALA A 267 -12.20 -23.24 -6.75
C ALA A 267 -13.59 -23.10 -6.11
N PRO A 268 -14.44 -24.15 -6.16
CA PRO A 268 -15.69 -24.14 -5.43
C PRO A 268 -15.38 -23.92 -3.95
N LEU A 269 -16.12 -23.02 -3.30
CA LEU A 269 -16.13 -22.90 -1.84
C LEU A 269 -16.47 -24.27 -1.29
N GLN A 270 -15.46 -25.00 -0.81
CA GLN A 270 -15.72 -26.21 -0.03
C GLN A 270 -16.42 -25.76 1.23
N SER A 271 -17.71 -26.03 1.30
CA SER A 271 -18.51 -25.89 2.52
C SER A 271 -17.94 -26.85 3.56
N GLU A 272 -17.26 -26.32 4.56
CA GLU A 272 -17.13 -26.98 5.86
C GLU A 272 -18.31 -26.61 6.75
#